data_2ba175f5ec93636ed6a08065ad76fe7f
#
_entry.id   2ba175f5ec93636ed6a08065ad76fe7f
#
_cell.length_a   1.000
_cell.length_b   1.000
_cell.length_c   1.000
_cell.angle_alpha   90.00
_cell.angle_beta   90.00
_cell.angle_gamma   90.00
#
_symmetry.space_group_name_H-M   'P 1'
#
loop_
_entity.id
_entity.type
_entity.pdbx_description
1 polymer ?
#
loop_
_entity_poly.entity_id
_entity_poly.type
_entity_poly.pdbx_seq_one_letter_code
_entity_poly.pdbx_strand_id
1 'polypeptide(L)'
;MSAPFADPPRHGQIVGGLSVTPDLDAAILDYRDVLGLELVEASRINDRLAAAWGAPASAGSRMAVLRPQSGSPCALRLVEQPDCPAFVPTTSHGWAAFELTVQDVFGWPDRLDGSGFSIQGLPRELEGMAYFIPMQVL
;
A
#
# COMPACT_ATOMS: atom_id res chain seq x y z
N MET A 1 -0.01 22.82 12.06
CA MET A 1 -0.02 21.48 11.45
C MET A 1 -0.76 20.54 12.40
N SER A 2 -1.96 20.11 12.05
CA SER A 2 -2.69 19.11 12.86
C SER A 2 -1.93 17.82 12.84
N ALA A 3 -1.80 17.19 14.03
CA ALA A 3 -1.23 15.87 14.14
C ALA A 3 -1.98 14.89 13.21
N PRO A 4 -1.29 13.95 12.56
CA PRO A 4 -1.90 13.06 11.57
C PRO A 4 -2.99 12.12 12.12
N PHE A 5 -3.12 12.04 13.45
CA PHE A 5 -4.19 11.29 14.12
C PHE A 5 -4.75 12.16 15.23
N ALA A 6 -6.00 12.60 15.09
CA ALA A 6 -6.68 13.38 16.10
C ALA A 6 -6.84 12.60 17.44
N ASP A 7 -6.98 11.28 17.35
CA ASP A 7 -7.04 10.36 18.48
C ASP A 7 -5.95 9.28 18.36
N PRO A 8 -5.37 8.83 19.48
CA PRO A 8 -4.44 7.70 19.47
C PRO A 8 -5.16 6.44 18.96
N PRO A 9 -4.46 5.59 18.18
CA PRO A 9 -5.05 4.33 17.70
C PRO A 9 -5.48 3.46 18.88
N ARG A 10 -6.66 2.87 18.76
CA ARG A 10 -7.19 1.95 19.76
C ARG A 10 -6.65 0.55 19.52
N HIS A 11 -6.51 -0.22 20.60
CA HIS A 11 -6.11 -1.62 20.48
C HIS A 11 -7.06 -2.38 19.53
N GLY A 12 -6.49 -3.15 18.59
CA GLY A 12 -7.24 -3.87 17.56
C GLY A 12 -7.58 -3.04 16.31
N GLN A 13 -7.26 -1.75 16.28
CA GLN A 13 -7.44 -0.92 15.09
C GLN A 13 -6.26 -1.10 14.13
N ILE A 14 -6.53 -1.44 12.88
CA ILE A 14 -5.53 -1.41 11.81
C ILE A 14 -5.37 0.05 11.36
N VAL A 15 -4.18 0.60 11.53
CA VAL A 15 -3.86 1.99 11.19
C VAL A 15 -3.03 2.11 9.92
N GLY A 16 -2.61 1.00 9.34
CA GLY A 16 -1.87 0.97 8.10
C GLY A 16 -1.32 -0.41 7.80
N GLY A 17 -0.77 -0.53 6.61
CA GLY A 17 -0.06 -1.70 6.16
C GLY A 17 1.34 -1.34 5.69
N LEU A 18 2.19 -2.36 5.53
CA LEU A 18 3.55 -2.23 5.03
C LEU A 18 3.74 -3.17 3.85
N SER A 19 4.31 -2.64 2.77
CA SER A 19 4.78 -3.40 1.62
C SER A 19 6.26 -3.14 1.38
N VAL A 20 6.91 -4.12 0.78
CA VAL A 20 8.32 -4.04 0.37
C VAL A 20 8.35 -3.90 -1.16
N THR A 21 9.23 -3.05 -1.65
CA THR A 21 9.44 -2.83 -3.08
C THR A 21 10.93 -2.83 -3.43
N PRO A 22 11.33 -3.34 -4.60
CA PRO A 22 12.71 -3.22 -5.06
C PRO A 22 13.09 -1.79 -5.50
N ASP A 23 12.09 -0.97 -5.89
CA ASP A 23 12.27 0.40 -6.37
C ASP A 23 11.24 1.31 -5.70
N LEU A 24 11.70 2.07 -4.71
CA LEU A 24 10.82 2.96 -3.95
C LEU A 24 10.34 4.16 -4.77
N ASP A 25 11.18 4.69 -5.66
CA ASP A 25 10.82 5.87 -6.45
C ASP A 25 9.73 5.53 -7.47
N ALA A 26 9.86 4.40 -8.16
CA ALA A 26 8.83 3.89 -9.05
C ALA A 26 7.52 3.61 -8.30
N ALA A 27 7.59 2.93 -7.17
CA ALA A 27 6.41 2.65 -6.35
C ALA A 27 5.72 3.92 -5.84
N ILE A 28 6.47 4.95 -5.41
CA ILE A 28 5.89 6.24 -5.00
C ILE A 28 5.11 6.88 -6.16
N LEU A 29 5.66 6.85 -7.37
CA LEU A 29 4.98 7.41 -8.55
C LEU A 29 3.65 6.68 -8.81
N ASP A 30 3.65 5.37 -8.83
CA ASP A 30 2.45 4.57 -9.07
C ASP A 30 1.38 4.81 -7.99
N TYR A 31 1.76 4.73 -6.73
CA TYR A 31 0.81 4.92 -5.63
C TYR A 31 0.29 6.36 -5.52
N ARG A 32 1.11 7.36 -5.83
CA ARG A 32 0.72 8.76 -5.81
C ARG A 32 -0.07 9.16 -7.04
N ASP A 33 0.47 8.90 -8.23
CA ASP A 33 -0.04 9.50 -9.47
C ASP A 33 -1.18 8.64 -10.08
N VAL A 34 -1.13 7.32 -9.89
CA VAL A 34 -2.15 6.40 -10.40
C VAL A 34 -3.23 6.14 -9.35
N LEU A 35 -2.86 5.72 -8.13
CA LEU A 35 -3.85 5.45 -7.08
C LEU A 35 -4.34 6.73 -6.38
N GLY A 36 -3.68 7.87 -6.56
CA GLY A 36 -4.09 9.15 -5.98
C GLY A 36 -3.84 9.27 -4.49
N LEU A 37 -2.84 8.56 -3.96
CA LEU A 37 -2.46 8.71 -2.56
C LEU A 37 -1.54 9.92 -2.38
N GLU A 38 -1.55 10.51 -1.19
CA GLU A 38 -0.67 11.59 -0.81
C GLU A 38 0.61 11.05 -0.16
N LEU A 39 1.77 11.44 -0.67
CA LEU A 39 3.05 11.17 -0.01
C LEU A 39 3.21 12.10 1.18
N VAL A 40 3.16 11.56 2.40
CA VAL A 40 3.24 12.34 3.64
C VAL A 40 4.60 12.27 4.34
N GLU A 41 5.40 11.25 4.03
CA GLU A 41 6.75 11.08 4.55
C GLU A 41 7.62 10.34 3.55
N ALA A 42 8.87 10.79 3.40
CA ALA A 42 9.95 10.05 2.77
C ALA A 42 11.18 10.16 3.68
N SER A 43 11.67 9.02 4.15
CA SER A 43 12.73 8.98 5.16
C SER A 43 13.56 7.69 5.08
N ARG A 44 14.42 7.48 6.06
CA ARG A 44 15.14 6.22 6.26
C ARG A 44 14.75 5.60 7.60
N ILE A 45 14.70 4.28 7.61
CA ILE A 45 14.43 3.49 8.82
C ILE A 45 15.64 3.63 9.74
N ASN A 46 15.42 4.18 10.93
CA ASN A 46 16.46 4.22 11.95
C ASN A 46 16.52 2.92 12.75
N ASP A 47 17.63 2.72 13.47
CA ASP A 47 17.88 1.49 14.25
C ASP A 47 16.77 1.17 15.25
N ARG A 48 16.22 2.20 15.90
CA ARG A 48 15.14 2.03 16.88
C ARG A 48 13.87 1.50 16.23
N LEU A 49 13.52 2.03 15.06
CA LEU A 49 12.33 1.59 14.31
C LEU A 49 12.52 0.17 13.78
N ALA A 50 13.70 -0.12 13.21
CA ALA A 50 14.04 -1.46 12.72
C ALA A 50 13.99 -2.50 13.84
N ALA A 51 14.53 -2.17 15.02
CA ALA A 51 14.48 -3.03 16.20
C ALA A 51 13.04 -3.23 16.69
N ALA A 52 12.22 -2.16 16.73
CA ALA A 52 10.82 -2.25 17.15
C ALA A 52 9.97 -3.13 16.23
N TRP A 53 10.32 -3.21 14.94
CA TRP A 53 9.68 -4.11 13.98
C TRP A 53 10.20 -5.56 14.03
N GLY A 54 11.22 -5.83 14.81
CA GLY A 54 11.91 -7.13 14.80
C GLY A 54 12.67 -7.40 13.49
N ALA A 55 12.99 -6.35 12.75
CA ALA A 55 13.65 -6.40 11.44
C ALA A 55 14.92 -5.54 11.42
N PRO A 56 15.94 -5.84 12.24
CA PRO A 56 17.15 -5.01 12.37
C PRO A 56 17.88 -4.81 11.04
N ALA A 57 17.79 -5.76 10.11
CA ALA A 57 18.40 -5.66 8.79
C ALA A 57 17.77 -4.56 7.90
N SER A 58 16.59 -4.06 8.25
CA SER A 58 15.94 -2.97 7.53
C SER A 58 16.47 -1.58 7.91
N ALA A 59 17.34 -1.48 8.90
CA ALA A 59 17.94 -0.21 9.30
C ALA A 59 18.69 0.44 8.11
N GLY A 60 18.48 1.73 7.90
CA GLY A 60 19.05 2.48 6.78
C GLY A 60 18.28 2.37 5.46
N SER A 61 17.38 1.41 5.30
CA SER A 61 16.53 1.30 4.12
C SER A 61 15.68 2.56 3.92
N ARG A 62 15.45 2.95 2.68
CA ARG A 62 14.53 4.04 2.36
C ARG A 62 13.09 3.59 2.62
N MET A 63 12.26 4.50 3.07
CA MET A 63 10.84 4.26 3.21
C MET A 63 10.02 5.48 2.83
N ALA A 64 8.77 5.24 2.45
CA ALA A 64 7.77 6.25 2.22
C ALA A 64 6.47 5.90 2.96
N VAL A 65 5.72 6.92 3.36
CA VAL A 65 4.37 6.78 3.92
C VAL A 65 3.41 7.55 3.03
N LEU A 66 2.39 6.85 2.55
CA LEU A 66 1.34 7.43 1.72
C LEU A 66 -0.01 7.30 2.42
N ARG A 67 -0.94 8.20 2.10
CA ARG A 67 -2.27 8.24 2.68
C ARG A 67 -3.34 8.50 1.64
N PRO A 68 -4.56 7.99 1.87
CA PRO A 68 -5.72 8.41 1.08
C PRO A 68 -6.00 9.91 1.26
N GLN A 69 -6.28 10.61 0.17
CA GLN A 69 -6.70 12.01 0.21
C GLN A 69 -8.05 12.22 0.91
N SER A 70 -8.81 11.15 1.12
CA SER A 70 -10.09 11.17 1.85
C SER A 70 -9.96 11.54 3.33
N GLY A 71 -8.73 11.63 3.86
CA GLY A 71 -8.49 11.86 5.29
C GLY A 71 -8.66 10.60 6.16
N SER A 72 -8.79 9.42 5.57
CA SER A 72 -8.76 8.16 6.30
C SER A 72 -7.50 8.08 7.17
N PRO A 73 -7.60 7.61 8.42
CA PRO A 73 -6.44 7.48 9.32
C PRO A 73 -5.47 6.38 8.89
N CYS A 74 -5.88 5.50 7.97
CA CYS A 74 -5.00 4.44 7.47
C CYS A 74 -3.88 5.01 6.60
N ALA A 75 -2.70 4.40 6.72
CA ALA A 75 -1.53 4.75 5.92
C ALA A 75 -0.92 3.50 5.28
N LEU A 76 -0.37 3.67 4.10
CA LEU A 76 0.46 2.67 3.44
C LEU A 76 1.92 3.05 3.62
N ARG A 77 2.74 2.11 4.09
CA ARG A 77 4.18 2.26 4.19
C ARG A 77 4.86 1.39 3.14
N LEU A 78 5.71 2.01 2.34
CA LEU A 78 6.58 1.33 1.38
C LEU A 78 8.00 1.31 1.93
N VAL A 79 8.67 0.17 1.87
CA VAL A 79 10.06 0.00 2.30
C VAL A 79 10.86 -0.54 1.13
N GLU A 80 11.97 0.12 0.82
CA GLU A 80 12.85 -0.30 -0.25
C GLU A 80 13.74 -1.47 0.19
N GLN A 81 13.68 -2.53 -0.61
CA GLN A 81 14.61 -3.66 -0.53
C GLN A 81 14.96 -4.11 -1.95
N PRO A 82 16.08 -3.64 -2.51
CA PRO A 82 16.44 -3.91 -3.91
C PRO A 82 16.54 -5.39 -4.25
N ASP A 83 16.91 -6.22 -3.28
CA ASP A 83 17.10 -7.67 -3.46
C ASP A 83 15.84 -8.48 -3.08
N CYS A 84 14.68 -7.83 -2.85
CA CYS A 84 13.48 -8.59 -2.53
C CYS A 84 13.03 -9.41 -3.76
N PRO A 85 12.65 -10.67 -3.57
CA PRO A 85 12.14 -11.49 -4.67
C PRO A 85 10.81 -10.93 -5.17
N ALA A 86 10.52 -11.12 -6.45
CA ALA A 86 9.22 -10.79 -7.01
C ALA A 86 8.12 -11.55 -6.24
N PHE A 87 7.08 -10.82 -5.86
CA PHE A 87 5.91 -11.42 -5.23
C PHE A 87 5.14 -12.27 -6.24
N VAL A 88 4.83 -13.50 -5.85
CA VAL A 88 3.98 -14.41 -6.64
C VAL A 88 2.70 -14.66 -5.84
N PRO A 89 1.53 -14.22 -6.34
CA PRO A 89 0.27 -14.40 -5.63
C PRO A 89 0.00 -15.86 -5.23
N THR A 90 -0.61 -16.07 -4.10
CA THR A 90 -1.04 -17.39 -3.58
C THR A 90 0.07 -18.42 -3.28
N THR A 91 1.34 -18.03 -3.31
CA THR A 91 2.47 -18.92 -3.03
C THR A 91 2.99 -18.86 -1.60
N SER A 92 2.51 -17.92 -0.81
CA SER A 92 2.89 -17.74 0.60
C SER A 92 1.68 -17.57 1.49
N HIS A 93 1.85 -17.88 2.78
CA HIS A 93 0.84 -17.64 3.82
C HIS A 93 1.03 -16.25 4.43
N GLY A 94 -0.06 -15.64 4.92
CA GLY A 94 -0.05 -14.38 5.63
C GLY A 94 -0.79 -13.26 4.90
N TRP A 95 -0.47 -12.02 5.24
CA TRP A 95 -1.03 -10.84 4.59
C TRP A 95 -0.46 -10.70 3.18
N ALA A 96 -1.30 -10.90 2.19
CA ALA A 96 -0.88 -11.00 0.79
C ALA A 96 -1.20 -9.76 -0.05
N ALA A 97 -2.13 -8.92 0.40
CA ALA A 97 -2.57 -7.74 -0.36
C ALA A 97 -3.13 -6.65 0.56
N PHE A 98 -3.15 -5.43 0.04
CA PHE A 98 -3.98 -4.34 0.57
C PHE A 98 -5.30 -4.31 -0.18
N GLU A 99 -6.36 -3.98 0.53
CA GLU A 99 -7.65 -3.70 -0.04
C GLU A 99 -7.90 -2.19 0.01
N LEU A 100 -8.06 -1.58 -1.15
CA LEU A 100 -8.35 -0.16 -1.29
C LEU A 100 -9.77 0.00 -1.83
N THR A 101 -10.61 0.70 -1.09
CA THR A 101 -11.94 1.06 -1.58
C THR A 101 -11.84 2.24 -2.53
N VAL A 102 -12.34 2.06 -3.74
CA VAL A 102 -12.35 3.07 -4.80
C VAL A 102 -13.77 3.30 -5.31
N GLN A 103 -13.99 4.47 -5.92
CA GLN A 103 -15.20 4.73 -6.70
C GLN A 103 -14.99 4.26 -8.14
N ASP A 104 -16.08 3.83 -8.79
CA ASP A 104 -16.08 3.45 -10.20
C ASP A 104 -14.95 2.47 -10.57
N VAL A 105 -14.96 1.31 -9.93
CA VAL A 105 -13.92 0.28 -10.16
C VAL A 105 -13.81 -0.15 -11.62
N PHE A 106 -14.88 -0.03 -12.42
CA PHE A 106 -14.88 -0.39 -13.85
C PHE A 106 -14.03 0.55 -14.72
N GLY A 107 -13.80 1.79 -14.28
CA GLY A 107 -12.88 2.73 -14.95
C GLY A 107 -11.40 2.52 -14.59
N TRP A 108 -11.10 1.67 -13.63
CA TRP A 108 -9.72 1.48 -13.16
C TRP A 108 -8.80 0.74 -14.14
N PRO A 109 -9.26 -0.23 -14.96
CA PRO A 109 -8.38 -0.85 -15.95
C PRO A 109 -7.70 0.18 -16.86
N ASP A 110 -8.45 1.16 -17.38
CA ASP A 110 -7.90 2.22 -18.23
C ASP A 110 -6.96 3.16 -17.46
N ARG A 111 -7.27 3.40 -16.19
CA ARG A 111 -6.44 4.24 -15.31
C ARG A 111 -5.08 3.61 -14.96
N LEU A 112 -5.03 2.29 -14.91
CA LEU A 112 -3.81 1.53 -14.60
C LEU A 112 -2.93 1.30 -15.83
N ASP A 113 -3.45 1.56 -17.03
CA ASP A 113 -2.69 1.36 -18.27
C ASP A 113 -1.44 2.22 -18.29
N GLY A 114 -0.32 1.62 -18.64
CA GLY A 114 1.00 2.27 -18.67
C GLY A 114 1.64 2.53 -17.30
N SER A 115 1.02 2.09 -16.20
CA SER A 115 1.59 2.15 -14.84
C SER A 115 2.46 0.92 -14.53
N GLY A 116 3.06 0.90 -13.34
CA GLY A 116 3.76 -0.28 -12.82
C GLY A 116 2.83 -1.41 -12.36
N PHE A 117 1.52 -1.16 -12.30
CA PHE A 117 0.54 -2.17 -11.90
C PHE A 117 0.16 -3.12 -13.02
N SER A 118 0.12 -4.41 -12.75
CA SER A 118 -0.41 -5.42 -13.67
C SER A 118 -1.76 -5.95 -13.18
N ILE A 119 -2.76 -5.97 -14.08
CA ILE A 119 -4.10 -6.44 -13.74
C ILE A 119 -4.09 -7.97 -13.71
N GLN A 120 -4.41 -8.54 -12.56
CA GLN A 120 -4.54 -9.98 -12.34
C GLN A 120 -6.01 -10.45 -12.50
N GLY A 121 -6.96 -9.61 -12.18
CA GLY A 121 -8.38 -9.87 -12.32
C GLY A 121 -9.14 -8.59 -12.61
N LEU A 122 -9.88 -8.58 -13.72
CA LEU A 122 -10.75 -7.46 -14.09
C LEU A 122 -11.89 -7.26 -13.07
N PRO A 123 -12.46 -6.06 -12.97
CA PRO A 123 -13.64 -5.81 -12.14
C PRO A 123 -14.76 -6.78 -12.48
N ARG A 124 -15.32 -7.43 -11.46
CA ARG A 124 -16.39 -8.41 -11.63
C ARG A 124 -17.39 -8.34 -10.50
N GLU A 125 -18.66 -8.27 -10.87
CA GLU A 125 -19.75 -8.44 -9.90
C GLU A 125 -19.73 -9.86 -9.33
N LEU A 126 -19.97 -9.96 -8.02
CA LEU A 126 -20.10 -11.23 -7.32
C LEU A 126 -21.58 -11.52 -7.06
N GLU A 127 -22.01 -12.76 -7.32
CA GLU A 127 -23.36 -13.19 -7.06
C GLU A 127 -23.71 -13.00 -5.57
N GLY A 128 -24.81 -12.33 -5.30
CA GLY A 128 -25.27 -12.03 -3.93
C GLY A 128 -24.53 -10.90 -3.22
N MET A 129 -23.56 -10.23 -3.87
CA MET A 129 -22.75 -9.15 -3.28
C MET A 129 -22.70 -7.91 -4.18
N ALA A 130 -23.86 -7.37 -4.55
CA ALA A 130 -23.97 -6.24 -5.48
C ALA A 130 -23.26 -4.94 -5.02
N TYR A 131 -22.92 -4.85 -3.74
CA TYR A 131 -22.23 -3.70 -3.13
C TYR A 131 -20.70 -3.84 -3.14
N PHE A 132 -20.16 -4.97 -3.60
CA PHE A 132 -18.74 -5.25 -3.60
C PHE A 132 -18.31 -5.80 -4.96
N ILE A 133 -17.54 -5.03 -5.68
CA ILE A 133 -17.02 -5.37 -7.01
C ILE A 133 -15.49 -5.42 -6.92
N PRO A 134 -14.89 -6.59 -6.76
CA PRO A 134 -13.44 -6.72 -6.66
C PRO A 134 -12.75 -6.57 -8.00
N MET A 135 -11.55 -6.02 -7.94
CA MET A 135 -10.53 -6.03 -8.99
C MET A 135 -9.21 -6.40 -8.33
N GLN A 136 -8.35 -7.15 -9.03
CA GLN A 136 -7.04 -7.56 -8.51
C GLN A 136 -5.92 -7.00 -9.36
N VAL A 137 -4.92 -6.43 -8.69
CA VAL A 137 -3.72 -5.88 -9.31
C VAL A 137 -2.47 -6.34 -8.55
N LEU A 138 -1.35 -6.37 -9.26
CA LEU A 138 -0.03 -6.67 -8.74
C LEU A 138 0.92 -5.55 -9.14
#